data_44adbb0e8d7a42be37981519eb4b547e
#
_entry.id   44adbb0e8d7a42be37981519eb4b547e
#
_cell.length_a   1.000
_cell.length_b   1.000
_cell.length_c   1.000
_cell.angle_alpha   90.00
_cell.angle_beta   90.00
_cell.angle_gamma   90.00
#
_symmetry.space_group_name_H-M   'P 1'
#
loop_
_entity.id
_entity.type
_entity.pdbx_description
1 polymer ?
#
loop_
_entity_poly.entity_id
_entity_poly.type
_entity_poly.pdbx_seq_one_letter_code
_entity_poly.pdbx_strand_id
1 'polypeptide(L)' 'MFVDLEVTATEPGVRGDTATNVTKPATLETGAVVRVPLFINEGEKIQIDTRTGEYLGRSKE' A
#
# COMPACT_ATOMS: atom_id res chain seq x y z
N MET A 1 -13.51 6.96 7.31
CA MET A 1 -13.54 5.66 7.89
C MET A 1 -12.34 4.84 7.44
N PHE A 2 -11.80 4.00 8.30
CA PHE A 2 -10.60 3.26 7.96
C PHE A 2 -10.94 1.80 7.85
N VAL A 3 -10.25 1.12 6.98
CA VAL A 3 -10.41 -0.32 6.87
C VAL A 3 -9.03 -0.94 6.79
N ASP A 4 -8.93 -2.17 7.27
CA ASP A 4 -7.69 -2.91 7.15
C ASP A 4 -7.84 -3.83 5.97
N LEU A 5 -6.95 -3.73 5.02
CA LEU A 5 -7.02 -4.55 3.81
C LEU A 5 -5.67 -5.20 3.60
N GLU A 6 -5.71 -6.39 3.06
CA GLU A 6 -4.49 -7.12 2.81
C GLU A 6 -3.98 -6.80 1.42
N VAL A 7 -2.68 -6.64 1.30
CA VAL A 7 -2.06 -6.39 0.01
C VAL A 7 -1.92 -7.71 -0.70
N THR A 8 -2.60 -7.86 -1.82
CA THR A 8 -2.57 -9.12 -2.54
C THR A 8 -1.52 -9.11 -3.63
N ALA A 9 -1.09 -7.94 -4.09
CA ALA A 9 -0.06 -7.87 -5.11
C ALA A 9 0.60 -6.51 -5.05
N THR A 10 1.89 -6.47 -5.26
CA THR A 10 2.60 -5.21 -5.35
C THR A 10 3.54 -5.29 -6.53
N GLU A 11 3.92 -4.13 -7.05
CA GLU A 11 4.92 -4.12 -8.08
C GLU A 11 6.26 -4.07 -7.42
N PRO A 12 7.27 -4.62 -8.03
CA PRO A 12 8.61 -4.54 -7.48
C PRO A 12 8.99 -3.08 -7.37
N GLY A 13 9.69 -2.74 -6.36
CA GLY A 13 10.13 -1.37 -6.18
C GLY A 13 10.92 -0.91 -7.37
N VAL A 14 10.69 0.29 -7.79
CA VAL A 14 11.40 0.83 -8.91
C VAL A 14 12.76 1.25 -8.46
N ARG A 15 13.79 0.73 -9.11
CA ARG A 15 15.06 1.11 -8.73
C ARG A 15 15.54 2.24 -9.48
N GLY A 16 16.49 2.83 -9.15
CA GLY A 16 17.03 3.93 -9.83
C GLY A 16 16.37 5.22 -9.56
N ASP A 17 15.31 5.22 -8.82
CA ASP A 17 14.69 6.41 -8.54
C ASP A 17 15.12 6.87 -7.25
N THR A 18 15.74 7.91 -7.10
CA THR A 18 16.25 8.34 -5.85
C THR A 18 15.40 9.35 -5.17
N ALA A 19 14.21 9.49 -5.61
CA ALA A 19 13.33 10.45 -4.98
C ALA A 19 13.05 10.06 -3.57
N THR A 20 12.86 11.01 -2.75
CA THR A 20 12.66 10.73 -1.36
C THR A 20 11.29 10.17 -1.09
N ASN A 21 10.32 10.45 -1.82
CA ASN A 21 8.99 9.93 -1.56
C ASN A 21 8.64 8.83 -2.50
N VAL A 22 9.44 7.82 -2.53
CA VAL A 22 9.23 6.74 -3.47
C VAL A 22 8.12 5.84 -2.96
N THR A 23 7.15 5.59 -3.78
CA THR A 23 6.06 4.70 -3.44
C THR A 23 5.84 3.76 -4.60
N LYS A 24 5.05 2.73 -4.37
CA LYS A 24 4.74 1.77 -5.41
C LYS A 24 3.26 1.46 -5.34
N PRO A 25 2.65 1.03 -6.44
CA PRO A 25 1.24 0.66 -6.42
C PRO A 25 1.08 -0.70 -5.77
N ALA A 26 0.08 -0.84 -4.97
CA ALA A 26 -0.24 -2.10 -4.32
C ALA A 26 -1.71 -2.39 -4.56
N THR A 27 -2.01 -3.62 -4.94
CA THR A 27 -3.38 -4.04 -5.13
C THR A 27 -3.86 -4.68 -3.86
N LEU A 28 -5.03 -4.27 -3.43
CA LEU A 28 -5.59 -4.77 -2.19
C LEU A 28 -6.60 -5.87 -2.46
N GLU A 29 -6.99 -6.56 -1.40
CA GLU A 29 -7.91 -7.68 -1.55
C GLU A 29 -9.23 -7.27 -2.16
N THR A 30 -9.58 -6.01 -2.09
CA THR A 30 -10.81 -5.55 -2.71
C THR A 30 -10.63 -5.24 -4.18
N GLY A 31 -9.43 -5.30 -4.68
CA GLY A 31 -9.17 -4.91 -6.05
C GLY A 31 -8.74 -3.48 -6.22
N ALA A 32 -8.73 -2.72 -5.14
CA ALA A 32 -8.33 -1.33 -5.22
C ALA A 32 -6.82 -1.24 -5.28
N VAL A 33 -6.32 -0.22 -5.93
CA VAL A 33 -4.89 0.01 -6.03
C VAL A 33 -4.57 1.29 -5.30
N VAL A 34 -3.61 1.22 -4.39
CA VAL A 34 -3.19 2.39 -3.62
C VAL A 34 -1.69 2.49 -3.66
N ARG A 35 -1.18 3.68 -3.39
CA ARG A 35 0.25 3.88 -3.36
C ARG A 35 0.74 3.63 -1.95
N VAL A 36 1.73 2.80 -1.82
CA VAL A 36 2.27 2.45 -0.51
C VAL A 36 3.77 2.63 -0.52
N PRO A 37 4.39 2.78 0.64
CA PRO A 37 5.85 2.85 0.69
C PRO A 37 6.48 1.57 0.18
N LEU A 38 7.72 1.67 -0.24
CA LEU A 38 8.38 0.52 -0.83
C LEU A 38 8.55 -0.65 0.12
N PHE A 39 8.52 -0.39 1.42
CA PHE A 39 8.74 -1.48 2.36
C PHE A 39 7.51 -2.35 2.56
N ILE A 40 6.39 -2.01 1.95
CA ILE A 40 5.19 -2.81 2.10
C ILE A 40 5.28 -4.00 1.16
N ASN A 41 5.00 -5.19 1.67
CA ASN A 41 5.08 -6.41 0.88
C ASN A 41 3.73 -7.06 0.74
N GLU A 42 3.63 -7.99 -0.18
CA GLU A 42 2.40 -8.74 -0.34
C GLU A 42 2.13 -9.53 0.92
N GLY A 43 0.88 -9.63 1.27
CA GLY A 43 0.49 -10.35 2.46
C GLY A 43 0.41 -9.51 3.71
N GLU A 44 0.87 -8.27 3.64
CA GLU A 44 0.77 -7.40 4.79
C GLU A 44 -0.59 -6.74 4.80
N LYS A 45 -1.09 -6.48 5.99
CA LYS A 45 -2.34 -5.75 6.11
C LYS A 45 -2.03 -4.30 6.38
N ILE A 46 -2.72 -3.43 5.70
CA ILE A 46 -2.49 -2.01 5.85
C ILE A 46 -3.82 -1.33 6.07
N GLN A 47 -3.77 -0.15 6.60
CA GLN A 47 -4.95 0.61 6.91
C GLN A 47 -5.16 1.65 5.84
N ILE A 48 -6.34 1.72 5.31
CA ILE A 48 -6.68 2.60 4.20
C ILE A 48 -7.83 3.49 4.62
N ASP A 49 -7.73 4.75 4.25
CA ASP A 49 -8.81 5.69 4.49
C ASP A 49 -9.79 5.54 3.34
N THR A 50 -10.98 5.06 3.62
CA THR A 50 -11.93 4.83 2.56
C THR A 50 -12.45 6.10 1.94
N ARG A 51 -12.25 7.23 2.60
CA ARG A 51 -12.73 8.48 2.03
C ARG A 51 -11.83 8.97 0.93
N THR A 52 -10.56 8.76 1.05
CA THR A 52 -9.64 9.23 0.03
C THR A 52 -8.95 8.09 -0.68
N GLY A 53 -9.00 6.89 -0.11
CA GLY A 53 -8.32 5.77 -0.72
C GLY A 53 -6.83 5.80 -0.49
N GLU A 54 -6.39 6.45 0.56
CA GLU A 54 -4.98 6.59 0.80
C GLU A 54 -4.47 5.67 1.88
N TYR A 55 -3.22 5.30 1.73
CA TYR A 55 -2.55 4.46 2.72
C TYR A 55 -2.29 5.28 3.98
N LEU A 56 -2.66 4.73 5.10
CA LEU A 56 -2.45 5.40 6.37
C LEU A 56 -1.33 4.79 7.18
N GLY A 57 -1.14 3.49 7.05
CA GLY A 57 -0.11 2.83 7.83
C GLY A 57 -0.35 1.35 7.83
N ARG A 58 0.57 0.60 8.44
CA ARG A 58 0.39 -0.82 8.54
C ARG A 58 -0.61 -1.12 9.62
N SER A 59 -1.43 -2.10 9.37
CA SER A 59 -2.38 -2.54 10.37
C SER A 59 -1.64 -3.42 11.35
N LYS A 60 -1.87 -3.19 12.62
CA LYS A 60 -1.20 -3.96 13.57
C LYS A 60 -2.01 -5.12 13.93
N GLU A 61 -2.43 -5.87 13.33
CA GLU A 61 -3.22 -6.90 13.67
C GLU A 61 -2.67 -8.08 14.01
#